data_482a6738a52b5e940b9ec9a2fbeb7928
#
_entry.id   482a6738a52b5e940b9ec9a2fbeb7928
#
_cell.length_a   1.000
_cell.length_b   1.000
_cell.length_c   1.000
_cell.angle_alpha   90.00
_cell.angle_beta   90.00
_cell.angle_gamma   90.00
#
_symmetry.space_group_name_H-M   'P 1'
#
loop_
_entity.id
_entity.type
_entity.pdbx_description
1 polymer ?
#
loop_
_entity_poly.entity_id
_entity_poly.type
_entity_poly.pdbx_seq_one_letter_code
_entity_poly.pdbx_strand_id
1 'polypeptide(L)'
;MQISLANAKKLNWLWQDENEIAWIETFLKIADKSGKIVPFKLTPEQKTLVSGLEHKNIISKSRQLGCSVVCCALSIRKCVCHPNTTCVLISHSQESTNKVFGKLKQMFYSLPDCIRPELLTNNRQELSFVNGSRISCQTAGNKDLCRGDTINGILHMSEYALWKDQERQMQSLMQAVTESATCIIESTTKGFNSFTSTY
;
A
#
# COMPACT_ATOMS: atom_id res chain seq x y z
N MET A 1 -18.19 11.62 24.12
CA MET A 1 -18.76 12.23 22.88
C MET A 1 -19.73 11.21 22.29
N GLN A 2 -21.04 11.45 22.36
CA GLN A 2 -22.05 10.55 21.77
C GLN A 2 -22.01 10.73 20.24
N ILE A 3 -21.69 9.67 19.52
CA ILE A 3 -21.79 9.65 18.05
C ILE A 3 -23.28 9.52 17.70
N SER A 4 -23.81 10.42 16.87
CA SER A 4 -25.20 10.29 16.39
C SER A 4 -25.38 8.99 15.59
N LEU A 5 -26.59 8.42 15.58
CA LEU A 5 -26.91 7.19 14.85
C LEU A 5 -26.57 7.30 13.34
N ALA A 6 -26.78 8.47 12.75
CA ALA A 6 -26.43 8.75 11.35
C ALA A 6 -24.92 8.70 11.11
N ASN A 7 -24.12 9.25 12.02
CA ASN A 7 -22.66 9.19 11.94
C ASN A 7 -22.13 7.77 12.17
N ALA A 8 -22.73 7.01 13.07
CA ALA A 8 -22.37 5.61 13.29
C ALA A 8 -22.66 4.76 12.04
N LYS A 9 -23.80 4.92 11.38
CA LYS A 9 -24.12 4.25 10.11
C LYS A 9 -23.14 4.62 8.99
N LYS A 10 -22.79 5.90 8.87
CA LYS A 10 -21.82 6.38 7.88
C LYS A 10 -20.41 5.81 8.13
N LEU A 11 -19.98 5.75 9.39
CA LEU A 11 -18.70 5.13 9.75
C LEU A 11 -18.73 3.64 9.41
N ASN A 12 -19.78 2.90 9.78
CA ASN A 12 -19.88 1.48 9.46
C ASN A 12 -19.85 1.24 7.95
N TRP A 13 -20.52 2.09 7.14
CA TRP A 13 -20.46 2.02 5.68
C TRP A 13 -19.03 2.22 5.14
N LEU A 14 -18.26 3.18 5.65
CA LEU A 14 -16.89 3.44 5.24
C LEU A 14 -15.95 2.26 5.54
N TRP A 15 -16.26 1.43 6.54
CA TRP A 15 -15.44 0.27 6.91
C TRP A 15 -15.66 -0.95 6.00
N GLN A 16 -16.71 -0.96 5.16
CA GLN A 16 -16.93 -2.05 4.21
C GLN A 16 -15.87 -2.04 3.10
N ASP A 17 -15.48 -3.22 2.61
CA ASP A 17 -14.39 -3.35 1.65
C ASP A 17 -14.69 -2.68 0.31
N GLU A 18 -15.92 -2.69 -0.14
CA GLU A 18 -16.36 -2.01 -1.38
C GLU A 18 -16.24 -0.48 -1.32
N ASN A 19 -16.00 0.12 -0.15
CA ASN A 19 -15.94 1.57 0.04
C ASN A 19 -14.52 2.13 0.21
N GLU A 20 -13.52 1.44 -0.34
CA GLU A 20 -12.11 1.83 -0.24
C GLU A 20 -11.83 3.25 -0.71
N ILE A 21 -12.35 3.63 -1.87
CA ILE A 21 -12.19 4.98 -2.45
C ILE A 21 -12.76 6.03 -1.49
N ALA A 22 -13.98 5.81 -1.00
CA ALA A 22 -14.64 6.74 -0.09
C ALA A 22 -13.89 6.88 1.24
N TRP A 23 -13.35 5.78 1.77
CA TRP A 23 -12.55 5.77 2.98
C TRP A 23 -11.25 6.58 2.79
N ILE A 24 -10.51 6.31 1.71
CA ILE A 24 -9.26 7.02 1.37
C ILE A 24 -9.52 8.52 1.25
N GLU A 25 -10.54 8.91 0.46
CA GLU A 25 -10.86 10.32 0.21
C GLU A 25 -11.42 11.06 1.45
N THR A 26 -11.95 10.31 2.42
CA THR A 26 -12.48 10.88 3.67
C THR A 26 -11.40 11.11 4.70
N PHE A 27 -10.47 10.17 4.88
CA PHE A 27 -9.58 10.16 6.02
C PHE A 27 -8.13 10.49 5.72
N LEU A 28 -7.65 10.25 4.49
CA LEU A 28 -6.24 10.46 4.17
C LEU A 28 -5.96 11.83 3.58
N LYS A 29 -4.77 12.33 3.88
CA LYS A 29 -4.22 13.57 3.29
C LYS A 29 -2.84 13.29 2.71
N ILE A 30 -2.47 14.04 1.69
CA ILE A 30 -1.18 13.99 1.01
C ILE A 30 -0.59 15.38 0.87
N ALA A 31 0.73 15.47 0.68
CA ALA A 31 1.35 16.70 0.21
C ALA A 31 1.12 16.85 -1.30
N ASP A 32 0.61 17.99 -1.72
CA ASP A 32 0.55 18.36 -3.13
C ASP A 32 1.94 18.77 -3.68
N LYS A 33 2.00 19.17 -4.94
CA LYS A 33 3.26 19.60 -5.58
C LYS A 33 3.90 20.84 -4.95
N SER A 34 3.12 21.63 -4.20
CA SER A 34 3.60 22.81 -3.45
C SER A 34 4.03 22.47 -2.02
N GLY A 35 3.89 21.21 -1.60
CA GLY A 35 4.17 20.74 -0.23
C GLY A 35 3.03 20.99 0.75
N LYS A 36 1.89 21.52 0.31
CA LYS A 36 0.71 21.74 1.15
C LYS A 36 -0.03 20.43 1.39
N ILE A 37 -0.42 20.17 2.64
CA ILE A 37 -1.21 19.00 3.00
C ILE A 37 -2.67 19.22 2.60
N VAL A 38 -3.15 18.37 1.70
CA VAL A 38 -4.51 18.43 1.15
C VAL A 38 -5.21 17.07 1.30
N PRO A 39 -6.56 17.01 1.32
CA PRO A 39 -7.28 15.75 1.26
C PRO A 39 -6.85 14.91 0.05
N PHE A 40 -6.65 13.62 0.24
CA PHE A 40 -6.29 12.73 -0.86
C PHE A 40 -7.51 12.43 -1.73
N LYS A 41 -7.68 13.20 -2.80
CA LYS A 41 -8.67 12.93 -3.83
C LYS A 41 -8.04 12.12 -4.94
N LEU A 42 -8.58 10.92 -5.20
CA LEU A 42 -8.06 10.05 -6.25
C LEU A 42 -8.44 10.59 -7.63
N THR A 43 -7.48 10.52 -8.56
CA THR A 43 -7.76 10.81 -9.98
C THR A 43 -8.67 9.73 -10.58
N PRO A 44 -9.31 9.96 -11.74
CA PRO A 44 -10.12 8.94 -12.41
C PRO A 44 -9.35 7.64 -12.65
N GLU A 45 -8.08 7.72 -13.06
CA GLU A 45 -7.21 6.57 -13.32
C GLU A 45 -6.92 5.80 -12.02
N GLN A 46 -6.69 6.50 -10.91
CA GLN A 46 -6.48 5.89 -9.60
C GLN A 46 -7.75 5.22 -9.08
N LYS A 47 -8.93 5.80 -9.34
CA LYS A 47 -10.21 5.17 -9.00
C LYS A 47 -10.43 3.91 -9.81
N THR A 48 -10.18 3.95 -11.12
CA THR A 48 -10.24 2.76 -11.98
C THR A 48 -9.29 1.67 -11.49
N LEU A 49 -8.06 2.05 -11.11
CA LEU A 49 -7.10 1.12 -10.53
C LEU A 49 -7.66 0.44 -9.26
N VAL A 50 -8.13 1.23 -8.29
CA VAL A 50 -8.65 0.69 -7.02
C VAL A 50 -9.86 -0.22 -7.25
N SER A 51 -10.82 0.21 -8.09
CA SER A 51 -12.03 -0.57 -8.37
C SER A 51 -11.79 -1.83 -9.20
N GLY A 52 -10.66 -1.90 -9.92
CA GLY A 52 -10.30 -3.06 -10.75
C GLY A 52 -9.28 -3.99 -10.11
N LEU A 53 -8.94 -3.80 -8.82
CA LEU A 53 -7.99 -4.68 -8.15
C LEU A 53 -8.59 -6.07 -7.91
N GLU A 54 -7.82 -7.06 -8.32
CA GLU A 54 -8.05 -8.48 -8.07
C GLU A 54 -6.98 -9.04 -7.11
N HIS A 55 -6.97 -10.34 -6.92
CA HIS A 55 -5.94 -11.00 -6.09
C HIS A 55 -4.52 -10.79 -6.65
N LYS A 56 -4.34 -10.83 -7.98
CA LYS A 56 -3.05 -10.60 -8.66
C LYS A 56 -3.20 -9.56 -9.76
N ASN A 57 -2.41 -8.50 -9.68
CA ASN A 57 -2.50 -7.35 -10.58
C ASN A 57 -1.13 -7.04 -11.18
N ILE A 58 -1.09 -6.87 -12.49
CA ILE A 58 0.08 -6.40 -13.23
C ILE A 58 -0.32 -5.09 -13.92
N ILE A 59 0.39 -4.01 -13.60
CA ILE A 59 0.05 -2.66 -14.02
C ILE A 59 1.22 -2.08 -14.83
N SER A 60 1.04 -2.00 -16.13
CA SER A 60 1.92 -1.20 -16.99
C SER A 60 1.47 0.26 -16.94
N LYS A 61 2.35 1.15 -16.55
CA LYS A 61 2.00 2.56 -16.33
C LYS A 61 3.00 3.52 -16.95
N SER A 62 2.54 4.72 -17.24
CA SER A 62 3.42 5.87 -17.46
C SER A 62 3.97 6.39 -16.12
N ARG A 63 5.01 7.22 -16.19
CA ARG A 63 5.60 7.83 -14.98
C ARG A 63 4.59 8.76 -14.30
N GLN A 64 4.71 8.88 -12.98
CA GLN A 64 4.01 9.87 -12.14
C GLN A 64 2.48 9.71 -12.01
N LEU A 65 1.90 8.55 -12.29
CA LEU A 65 0.48 8.28 -12.03
C LEU A 65 0.13 8.13 -10.55
N GLY A 66 1.12 8.14 -9.66
CA GLY A 66 0.89 8.05 -8.22
C GLY A 66 0.47 6.67 -7.72
N CYS A 67 0.73 5.61 -8.49
CA CYS A 67 0.37 4.23 -8.12
C CYS A 67 0.90 3.84 -6.73
N SER A 68 2.20 4.10 -6.45
CA SER A 68 2.79 3.81 -5.14
C SER A 68 2.12 4.58 -3.99
N VAL A 69 1.58 5.77 -4.25
CA VAL A 69 0.82 6.57 -3.26
C VAL A 69 -0.53 5.91 -2.96
N VAL A 70 -1.21 5.40 -4.00
CA VAL A 70 -2.45 4.63 -3.85
C VAL A 70 -2.19 3.34 -3.06
N CYS A 71 -1.11 2.61 -3.37
CA CYS A 71 -0.75 1.40 -2.62
C CYS A 71 -0.44 1.68 -1.14
N CYS A 72 0.19 2.82 -0.81
CA CYS A 72 0.34 3.27 0.58
C CYS A 72 -1.03 3.48 1.25
N ALA A 73 -1.96 4.15 0.58
CA ALA A 73 -3.29 4.44 1.11
C ALA A 73 -4.09 3.15 1.35
N LEU A 74 -4.07 2.23 0.40
CA LEU A 74 -4.71 0.92 0.50
C LEU A 74 -4.13 0.10 1.66
N SER A 75 -2.79 0.09 1.82
CA SER A 75 -2.12 -0.61 2.92
C SER A 75 -2.50 -0.04 4.28
N ILE A 76 -2.56 1.29 4.41
CA ILE A 76 -3.02 1.95 5.65
C ILE A 76 -4.46 1.55 5.94
N ARG A 77 -5.37 1.68 4.96
CA ARG A 77 -6.77 1.30 5.14
C ARG A 77 -6.91 -0.16 5.55
N LYS A 78 -6.23 -1.07 4.84
CA LYS A 78 -6.30 -2.50 5.13
C LYS A 78 -5.88 -2.80 6.57
N CYS A 79 -4.78 -2.22 7.05
CA CYS A 79 -4.29 -2.40 8.41
C CYS A 79 -5.14 -1.71 9.48
N VAL A 80 -5.81 -0.59 9.15
CA VAL A 80 -6.73 0.10 10.07
C VAL A 80 -8.06 -0.64 10.21
N CYS A 81 -8.61 -1.12 9.09
CA CYS A 81 -9.93 -1.75 9.07
C CYS A 81 -9.90 -3.23 9.45
N HIS A 82 -8.78 -3.92 9.23
CA HIS A 82 -8.64 -5.36 9.49
C HIS A 82 -7.46 -5.62 10.42
N PRO A 83 -7.70 -6.16 11.63
CA PRO A 83 -6.62 -6.52 12.55
C PRO A 83 -5.78 -7.68 12.01
N ASN A 84 -4.55 -7.83 12.53
CA ASN A 84 -3.59 -8.88 12.15
C ASN A 84 -3.26 -8.91 10.65
N THR A 85 -3.28 -7.74 10.01
CA THR A 85 -2.98 -7.60 8.58
C THR A 85 -1.52 -7.21 8.37
N THR A 86 -0.82 -7.94 7.52
CA THR A 86 0.55 -7.64 7.09
C THR A 86 0.56 -7.13 5.65
N CYS A 87 1.03 -5.91 5.46
CA CYS A 87 1.27 -5.31 4.15
C CYS A 87 2.76 -5.07 3.93
N VAL A 88 3.25 -5.32 2.72
CA VAL A 88 4.66 -5.11 2.35
C VAL A 88 4.74 -4.32 1.05
N LEU A 89 5.48 -3.23 1.07
CA LEU A 89 5.76 -2.40 -0.09
C LEU A 89 7.24 -2.51 -0.44
N ILE A 90 7.54 -2.94 -1.66
CA ILE A 90 8.91 -3.20 -2.11
C ILE A 90 9.26 -2.25 -3.24
N SER A 91 10.38 -1.56 -3.12
CA SER A 91 10.88 -0.64 -4.14
C SER A 91 12.22 -1.13 -4.70
N HIS A 92 12.55 -0.69 -5.92
CA HIS A 92 13.76 -1.10 -6.62
C HIS A 92 15.08 -0.59 -6.00
N SER A 93 15.02 0.43 -5.12
CA SER A 93 16.20 1.03 -4.48
C SER A 93 15.89 1.52 -3.07
N GLN A 94 16.91 1.60 -2.21
CA GLN A 94 16.79 2.13 -0.85
C GLN A 94 16.27 3.57 -0.82
N GLU A 95 16.68 4.40 -1.76
CA GLU A 95 16.18 5.78 -1.87
C GLU A 95 14.68 5.82 -2.14
N SER A 96 14.21 4.98 -3.08
CA SER A 96 12.78 4.85 -3.38
C SER A 96 12.01 4.29 -2.19
N THR A 97 12.54 3.29 -1.48
CA THR A 97 11.96 2.74 -0.26
C THR A 97 11.75 3.83 0.79
N ASN A 98 12.78 4.65 1.04
CA ASN A 98 12.70 5.75 2.01
C ASN A 98 11.64 6.80 1.59
N LYS A 99 11.54 7.12 0.31
CA LYS A 99 10.53 8.07 -0.22
C LYS A 99 9.12 7.52 -0.06
N VAL A 100 8.90 6.24 -0.37
CA VAL A 100 7.59 5.57 -0.21
C VAL A 100 7.22 5.54 1.27
N PHE A 101 8.14 5.16 2.14
CA PHE A 101 7.89 5.09 3.58
C PHE A 101 7.62 6.47 4.20
N GLY A 102 8.30 7.52 3.74
CA GLY A 102 8.01 8.90 4.16
C GLY A 102 6.57 9.32 3.82
N LYS A 103 6.09 8.99 2.60
CA LYS A 103 4.70 9.26 2.19
C LYS A 103 3.70 8.44 3.00
N LEU A 104 4.00 7.16 3.24
CA LEU A 104 3.17 6.28 4.07
C LEU A 104 3.01 6.85 5.48
N LYS A 105 4.10 7.26 6.13
CA LYS A 105 4.07 7.91 7.46
C LYS A 105 3.24 9.19 7.44
N GLN A 106 3.45 10.06 6.46
CA GLN A 106 2.69 11.31 6.34
C GLN A 106 1.19 11.05 6.24
N MET A 107 0.77 10.08 5.42
CA MET A 107 -0.64 9.68 5.32
C MET A 107 -1.16 9.09 6.63
N PHE A 108 -0.41 8.19 7.26
CA PHE A 108 -0.78 7.58 8.53
C PHE A 108 -1.03 8.63 9.61
N TYR A 109 -0.11 9.58 9.77
CA TYR A 109 -0.26 10.67 10.75
C TYR A 109 -1.33 11.70 10.36
N SER A 110 -1.83 11.68 9.14
CA SER A 110 -2.97 12.51 8.73
C SER A 110 -4.33 11.95 9.15
N LEU A 111 -4.38 10.67 9.57
CA LEU A 111 -5.59 10.05 10.08
C LEU A 111 -6.10 10.79 11.33
N PRO A 112 -7.42 10.95 11.47
CA PRO A 112 -8.03 11.42 12.73
C PRO A 112 -7.63 10.51 13.90
N ASP A 113 -7.37 11.09 15.07
CA ASP A 113 -6.93 10.36 16.26
C ASP A 113 -7.90 9.24 16.67
N CYS A 114 -9.20 9.44 16.44
CA CYS A 114 -10.22 8.47 16.80
C CYS A 114 -10.23 7.17 15.96
N ILE A 115 -9.55 7.17 14.81
CA ILE A 115 -9.45 5.98 13.95
C ILE A 115 -8.00 5.54 13.73
N ARG A 116 -7.03 6.38 14.10
CA ARG A 116 -5.61 6.06 13.97
C ARG A 116 -5.21 5.03 15.03
N PRO A 117 -4.80 3.81 14.65
CA PRO A 117 -4.36 2.82 15.62
C PRO A 117 -3.08 3.27 16.32
N GLU A 118 -2.93 2.88 17.57
CA GLU A 118 -1.72 3.09 18.34
C GLU A 118 -0.55 2.28 17.74
N LEU A 119 0.64 2.88 17.74
CA LEU A 119 1.85 2.28 17.21
C LEU A 119 2.59 1.50 18.30
N LEU A 120 2.95 0.25 18.00
CA LEU A 120 3.92 -0.54 18.75
C LEU A 120 5.34 -0.28 18.26
N THR A 121 5.53 -0.22 16.94
CA THR A 121 6.82 0.05 16.31
C THR A 121 6.70 1.17 15.29
N ASN A 122 7.66 2.08 15.33
CA ASN A 122 7.80 3.19 14.38
C ASN A 122 9.27 3.39 14.08
N ASN A 123 9.84 2.52 13.27
CA ASN A 123 11.24 2.62 12.87
C ASN A 123 11.38 3.22 11.45
N ARG A 124 12.50 2.96 10.76
CA ARG A 124 12.80 3.52 9.43
C ARG A 124 12.15 2.75 8.28
N GLN A 125 11.59 1.55 8.54
CA GLN A 125 11.10 0.66 7.49
C GLN A 125 9.76 0.01 7.85
N GLU A 126 9.29 0.13 9.09
CA GLU A 126 8.09 -0.54 9.56
C GLU A 126 7.25 0.34 10.48
N LEU A 127 5.93 0.24 10.31
CA LEU A 127 4.91 0.63 11.27
C LEU A 127 4.19 -0.63 11.71
N SER A 128 4.19 -0.94 12.99
CA SER A 128 3.34 -1.98 13.58
C SER A 128 2.36 -1.38 14.57
N PHE A 129 1.18 -1.97 14.67
CA PHE A 129 0.03 -1.43 15.37
C PHE A 129 -0.44 -2.35 16.48
N VAL A 130 -1.07 -1.77 17.51
CA VAL A 130 -1.62 -2.52 18.65
C VAL A 130 -2.66 -3.56 18.23
N ASN A 131 -3.35 -3.35 17.09
CA ASN A 131 -4.30 -4.32 16.54
C ASN A 131 -3.65 -5.54 15.85
N GLY A 132 -2.33 -5.72 16.01
CA GLY A 132 -1.56 -6.82 15.42
C GLY A 132 -1.19 -6.63 13.94
N SER A 133 -1.64 -5.55 13.30
CA SER A 133 -1.30 -5.27 11.89
C SER A 133 0.07 -4.60 11.76
N ARG A 134 0.67 -4.71 10.56
CA ARG A 134 1.94 -4.05 10.25
C ARG A 134 2.07 -3.69 8.77
N ILE A 135 2.82 -2.64 8.50
CA ILE A 135 3.20 -2.23 7.15
C ILE A 135 4.71 -2.08 7.12
N SER A 136 5.40 -2.83 6.27
CA SER A 136 6.84 -2.71 6.05
C SER A 136 7.15 -2.21 4.64
N CYS A 137 8.23 -1.43 4.53
CA CYS A 137 8.79 -1.00 3.25
C CYS A 137 10.18 -1.61 3.09
N GLN A 138 10.38 -2.39 2.05
CA GLN A 138 11.61 -3.15 1.80
C GLN A 138 12.22 -2.77 0.45
N THR A 139 13.49 -3.11 0.25
CA THR A 139 14.22 -2.85 -0.99
C THR A 139 14.49 -4.17 -1.71
N ALA A 140 14.19 -4.22 -3.01
CA ALA A 140 14.46 -5.36 -3.86
C ALA A 140 15.96 -5.72 -3.88
N GLY A 141 16.27 -7.01 -4.03
CA GLY A 141 17.64 -7.52 -4.02
C GLY A 141 18.19 -7.81 -2.62
N ASN A 142 17.45 -7.55 -1.56
CA ASN A 142 17.81 -8.01 -0.23
C ASN A 142 17.65 -9.54 -0.15
N LYS A 143 18.65 -10.25 0.42
CA LYS A 143 18.63 -11.72 0.54
C LYS A 143 17.52 -12.24 1.46
N ASP A 144 17.09 -11.42 2.42
CA ASP A 144 16.08 -11.76 3.42
C ASP A 144 14.72 -11.09 3.14
N LEU A 145 14.44 -10.76 1.87
CA LEU A 145 13.21 -10.11 1.45
C LEU A 145 11.98 -10.96 1.86
N CYS A 146 11.13 -10.40 2.72
CA CYS A 146 9.93 -11.06 3.29
C CYS A 146 10.19 -12.42 3.96
N ARG A 147 11.42 -12.73 4.36
CA ARG A 147 11.75 -13.99 5.00
C ARG A 147 11.08 -14.10 6.37
N GLY A 148 10.26 -15.13 6.54
CA GLY A 148 9.49 -15.34 7.76
C GLY A 148 8.23 -14.48 7.88
N ASP A 149 7.92 -13.67 6.86
CA ASP A 149 6.67 -12.91 6.81
C ASP A 149 5.53 -13.81 6.29
N THR A 150 4.32 -13.53 6.77
CA THR A 150 3.08 -14.01 6.16
C THR A 150 2.30 -12.78 5.70
N ILE A 151 2.19 -12.59 4.39
CA ILE A 151 1.54 -11.43 3.78
C ILE A 151 0.10 -11.80 3.46
N ASN A 152 -0.85 -11.24 4.22
CA ASN A 152 -2.28 -11.46 4.08
C ASN A 152 -3.04 -10.16 3.71
N GLY A 153 -2.35 -9.05 3.62
CA GLY A 153 -2.89 -7.74 3.19
C GLY A 153 -2.48 -7.41 1.76
N ILE A 154 -1.58 -6.45 1.61
CA ILE A 154 -1.11 -5.99 0.29
C ILE A 154 0.37 -6.29 0.13
N LEU A 155 0.73 -6.93 -0.98
CA LEU A 155 2.09 -6.98 -1.49
C LEU A 155 2.20 -6.05 -2.71
N HIS A 156 2.92 -4.94 -2.56
CA HIS A 156 3.16 -4.00 -3.64
C HIS A 156 4.62 -4.06 -4.10
N MET A 157 4.83 -4.36 -5.37
CA MET A 157 6.14 -4.43 -6.02
C MET A 157 6.28 -3.27 -7.01
N SER A 158 6.97 -2.22 -6.56
CA SER A 158 7.11 -0.96 -7.32
C SER A 158 8.32 -0.99 -8.25
N GLU A 159 8.12 -0.48 -9.47
CA GLU A 159 9.14 -0.41 -10.53
C GLU A 159 9.82 -1.76 -10.76
N TYR A 160 9.02 -2.82 -10.84
CA TYR A 160 9.46 -4.20 -10.92
C TYR A 160 10.41 -4.47 -12.11
N ALA A 161 10.22 -3.81 -13.25
CA ALA A 161 11.12 -3.92 -14.41
C ALA A 161 12.56 -3.46 -14.13
N LEU A 162 12.80 -2.74 -13.03
CA LEU A 162 14.14 -2.31 -12.60
C LEU A 162 14.81 -3.27 -11.63
N TRP A 163 14.08 -4.31 -11.16
CA TRP A 163 14.63 -5.26 -10.20
C TRP A 163 15.68 -6.17 -10.86
N LYS A 164 16.69 -6.54 -10.10
CA LYS A 164 17.64 -7.61 -10.49
C LYS A 164 17.05 -8.95 -10.08
N ASP A 165 17.38 -10.02 -10.81
CA ASP A 165 16.95 -11.39 -10.50
C ASP A 165 15.44 -11.51 -10.22
N GLN A 166 14.62 -10.90 -11.08
CA GLN A 166 13.17 -10.75 -10.92
C GLN A 166 12.45 -12.08 -10.59
N GLU A 167 12.75 -13.12 -11.37
CA GLU A 167 12.11 -14.44 -11.21
C GLU A 167 12.41 -15.08 -9.86
N ARG A 168 13.68 -15.06 -9.44
CA ARG A 168 14.08 -15.61 -8.15
C ARG A 168 13.44 -14.86 -6.99
N GLN A 169 13.39 -13.55 -7.05
CA GLN A 169 12.74 -12.74 -6.02
C GLN A 169 11.23 -13.00 -5.99
N MET A 170 10.58 -13.10 -7.16
CA MET A 170 9.16 -13.40 -7.25
C MET A 170 8.84 -14.77 -6.64
N GLN A 171 9.60 -15.81 -6.95
CA GLN A 171 9.40 -17.14 -6.37
C GLN A 171 9.49 -17.12 -4.85
N SER A 172 10.46 -16.40 -4.29
CA SER A 172 10.60 -16.26 -2.84
C SER A 172 9.44 -15.50 -2.21
N LEU A 173 9.01 -14.40 -2.83
CA LEU A 173 7.91 -13.56 -2.34
C LEU A 173 6.58 -14.31 -2.35
N MET A 174 6.29 -15.06 -3.41
CA MET A 174 5.02 -15.79 -3.53
C MET A 174 4.85 -16.87 -2.46
N GLN A 175 5.94 -17.36 -1.85
CA GLN A 175 5.86 -18.29 -0.71
C GLN A 175 5.37 -17.61 0.58
N ALA A 176 5.56 -16.29 0.71
CA ALA A 176 5.11 -15.50 1.85
C ALA A 176 3.67 -14.99 1.71
N VAL A 177 3.08 -15.07 0.51
CA VAL A 177 1.78 -14.48 0.18
C VAL A 177 0.66 -15.49 0.41
N THR A 178 -0.36 -15.10 1.16
CA THR A 178 -1.57 -15.91 1.34
C THR A 178 -2.57 -15.71 0.20
N GLU A 179 -3.55 -16.61 0.08
CA GLU A 179 -4.63 -16.50 -0.91
C GLU A 179 -5.52 -15.25 -0.70
N SER A 180 -5.56 -14.70 0.51
CA SER A 180 -6.33 -13.49 0.85
C SER A 180 -5.60 -12.19 0.51
N ALA A 181 -4.31 -12.24 0.19
CA ALA A 181 -3.52 -11.05 -0.10
C ALA A 181 -3.81 -10.48 -1.49
N THR A 182 -3.68 -9.19 -1.64
CA THR A 182 -3.70 -8.50 -2.94
C THR A 182 -2.28 -8.20 -3.39
N CYS A 183 -1.84 -8.84 -4.48
CA CYS A 183 -0.54 -8.59 -5.09
C CYS A 183 -0.65 -7.53 -6.19
N ILE A 184 0.18 -6.51 -6.12
CA ILE A 184 0.20 -5.40 -7.10
C ILE A 184 1.64 -5.26 -7.61
N ILE A 185 1.86 -5.67 -8.85
CA ILE A 185 3.12 -5.48 -9.57
C ILE A 185 2.95 -4.27 -10.48
N GLU A 186 3.78 -3.25 -10.34
CA GLU A 186 3.69 -2.09 -11.20
C GLU A 186 5.05 -1.67 -11.72
N SER A 187 5.11 -1.28 -12.99
CA SER A 187 6.29 -0.71 -13.59
C SER A 187 6.00 0.16 -14.82
N THR A 188 6.97 1.01 -15.14
CA THR A 188 7.11 1.52 -16.49
C THR A 188 7.80 0.46 -17.35
N THR A 189 7.37 0.26 -18.58
CA THR A 189 8.02 -0.67 -19.52
C THR A 189 9.46 -0.24 -19.79
N LYS A 190 10.41 -1.18 -19.61
CA LYS A 190 11.83 -0.95 -19.88
C LYS A 190 12.43 -2.15 -20.58
N GLY A 191 12.36 -2.16 -21.93
CA GLY A 191 12.89 -3.26 -22.75
C GLY A 191 12.15 -4.60 -22.53
N PHE A 192 12.74 -5.68 -23.04
CA PHE A 192 12.25 -7.04 -22.84
C PHE A 192 12.83 -7.60 -21.53
N ASN A 193 11.96 -7.90 -20.59
CA ASN A 193 12.29 -8.54 -19.30
C ASN A 193 11.08 -9.34 -18.80
N SER A 194 11.20 -10.01 -17.65
CA SER A 194 10.10 -10.85 -17.11
C SER A 194 8.82 -10.06 -16.86
N PHE A 195 8.88 -8.77 -16.56
CA PHE A 195 7.68 -7.93 -16.44
C PHE A 195 6.93 -7.82 -17.77
N THR A 196 7.65 -7.55 -18.88
CA THR A 196 7.03 -7.44 -20.22
C THR A 196 6.55 -8.78 -20.78
N SER A 197 7.15 -9.90 -20.37
CA SER A 197 6.68 -11.24 -20.77
C SER A 197 5.50 -11.76 -19.94
N THR A 198 5.25 -11.17 -18.76
CA THR A 198 4.13 -11.53 -17.88
C THR A 198 2.90 -10.64 -18.12
N TYR A 199 3.10 -9.44 -18.70
CA TYR A 199 2.06 -8.49 -19.07
C TYR A 199 1.45 -8.89 -20.42
#